data_e4ac18c9cec06bfa2c8e54aa861ed409
#
_entry.id   e4ac18c9cec06bfa2c8e54aa861ed409
#
_cell.length_a   1.000
_cell.length_b   1.000
_cell.length_c   1.000
_cell.angle_alpha   90.00
_cell.angle_beta   90.00
_cell.angle_gamma   90.00
#
_symmetry.space_group_name_H-M   'P 1'
#
loop_
_entity.id
_entity.type
_entity.pdbx_description
1 polymer ?
#
loop_
_entity_poly.entity_id
_entity_poly.type
_entity_poly.pdbx_seq_one_letter_code
_entity_poly.pdbx_strand_id
1 'polypeptide(L)'
;MSAGPAQPNFYAPIRTSLGGYPSPIHSGSSTPASLEFADGRLPERNVERDMSKLVERVAHLGEVDEGAIIVEGEDKVTKFVWMLVSAAAISGLLFGYDTAAISGMLVIIKDGLGTILSSWQKEMITSATTLGALLGGLAAGCISDFIGRRLVIVFANIAFIGGSFCQAAGHTVAAMIAGRFIVGLGVGLASCIVPLYIGELAPTMIRGRLVTINCVAITLGQVVAYAIGAGFQNVHNGWRWIVGLGAVPSFVQLAAIGFLPESPITAKIYPLAKIEQVDRKVEIMKAAVDQSIEYNANSTWLERLKSLVMVGTNRRALIIGCGLQAAQQLCGFNTLMYYSATIFSMLGFNNATAVGLIVATVNFLFTFVALKANPVGRRRTMLFTLPIMIFALILAAIFFKYLTLPTNGILIENHDYPRSLSILVLFSMLLYVAGYATGLGNIPWQQGELFRLEVRGIGTSICTAINWACNLLIAGTFLSLMDAATPSGAFGIYAGFCMIGWLFCWFLYPETSGLSLEEVYFVFEEGFGIKKSQQLRKEKLEEALKVKAISE
;
A
#
# COMPACT_ATOMS: atom_id res chain seq x y z
N MET A 1 -50.39 30.82 -1.90
CA MET A 1 -49.82 30.27 -3.13
C MET A 1 -48.69 31.20 -3.55
N SER A 2 -47.47 30.91 -3.13
CA SER A 2 -46.26 31.60 -3.56
C SER A 2 -45.20 30.54 -3.83
N ALA A 3 -44.82 30.45 -5.11
CA ALA A 3 -43.81 29.49 -5.57
C ALA A 3 -42.42 29.89 -5.05
N GLY A 4 -41.75 28.98 -4.39
CA GLY A 4 -40.36 29.13 -3.99
C GLY A 4 -39.39 28.93 -5.19
N PRO A 5 -38.17 29.46 -5.12
CA PRO A 5 -37.24 29.43 -6.24
C PRO A 5 -36.70 28.00 -6.51
N ALA A 6 -36.67 27.64 -7.79
CA ALA A 6 -36.16 26.35 -8.28
C ALA A 6 -34.65 26.22 -8.02
N GLN A 7 -34.26 25.08 -7.51
CA GLN A 7 -32.85 24.72 -7.39
C GLN A 7 -32.22 24.42 -8.77
N PRO A 8 -30.98 24.83 -9.04
CA PRO A 8 -30.34 24.55 -10.30
C PRO A 8 -29.95 23.06 -10.39
N ASN A 9 -30.32 22.45 -11.48
CA ASN A 9 -30.10 21.05 -11.82
C ASN A 9 -28.67 20.88 -12.36
N PHE A 10 -27.77 20.32 -11.57
CA PHE A 10 -26.33 20.19 -11.88
C PHE A 10 -25.97 19.01 -12.81
N TYR A 11 -26.94 18.39 -13.47
CA TYR A 11 -26.73 17.22 -14.33
C TYR A 11 -27.19 17.42 -15.79
N ALA A 12 -27.19 18.64 -16.31
CA ALA A 12 -27.40 18.85 -17.73
C ALA A 12 -26.05 18.91 -18.46
N PRO A 13 -25.83 18.12 -19.55
CA PRO A 13 -24.66 18.27 -20.36
C PRO A 13 -24.66 19.62 -21.07
N ILE A 14 -23.63 20.43 -20.87
CA ILE A 14 -23.43 21.70 -21.55
C ILE A 14 -23.22 21.41 -23.04
N ARG A 15 -24.23 21.67 -23.85
CA ARG A 15 -24.10 21.82 -25.31
C ARG A 15 -23.38 23.14 -25.57
N THR A 16 -22.08 23.10 -25.79
CA THR A 16 -21.38 24.24 -26.38
C THR A 16 -21.61 24.22 -27.88
N SER A 17 -22.39 25.18 -28.35
CA SER A 17 -22.44 25.57 -29.76
C SER A 17 -21.14 26.29 -30.09
N LEU A 18 -20.17 25.59 -30.64
CA LEU A 18 -19.03 26.17 -31.32
C LEU A 18 -19.19 25.88 -32.82
N GLY A 19 -19.19 26.98 -33.58
CA GLY A 19 -19.39 26.98 -35.00
C GLY A 19 -18.28 26.29 -35.79
N GLY A 20 -18.73 25.72 -36.93
CA GLY A 20 -17.99 25.60 -38.17
C GLY A 20 -16.69 24.78 -38.13
N TYR A 21 -16.78 23.46 -38.23
CA TYR A 21 -15.68 22.66 -38.78
C TYR A 21 -15.84 22.58 -40.32
N PRO A 22 -14.77 22.79 -41.09
CA PRO A 22 -14.81 22.54 -42.53
C PRO A 22 -14.88 21.03 -42.82
N SER A 23 -15.70 20.68 -43.80
CA SER A 23 -15.94 19.33 -44.29
C SER A 23 -14.64 18.63 -44.75
N PRO A 24 -14.50 17.30 -44.60
CA PRO A 24 -13.38 16.57 -45.13
C PRO A 24 -13.51 16.40 -46.65
N ILE A 25 -12.42 16.69 -47.35
CA ILE A 25 -12.23 16.46 -48.79
C ILE A 25 -12.18 14.95 -49.06
N HIS A 26 -12.86 14.55 -50.11
CA HIS A 26 -13.04 13.20 -50.62
C HIS A 26 -11.77 12.46 -51.04
N SER A 27 -11.81 11.17 -50.75
CA SER A 27 -11.40 10.02 -51.61
C SER A 27 -9.93 9.85 -52.03
N GLY A 28 -9.38 8.82 -51.47
CA GLY A 28 -8.23 8.11 -52.00
C GLY A 28 -8.20 6.69 -51.44
N SER A 29 -8.85 5.74 -52.14
CA SER A 29 -8.76 4.32 -51.85
C SER A 29 -7.34 3.83 -52.07
N SER A 30 -6.66 3.40 -51.01
CA SER A 30 -5.50 2.50 -51.14
C SER A 30 -5.63 1.40 -50.09
N THR A 31 -5.90 0.21 -50.55
CA THR A 31 -5.81 -1.08 -49.86
C THR A 31 -4.49 -1.19 -49.10
N PRO A 32 -4.46 -1.71 -47.89
CA PRO A 32 -3.20 -1.97 -47.21
C PRO A 32 -2.47 -3.11 -47.89
N ALA A 33 -1.28 -2.81 -48.38
CA ALA A 33 -0.36 -3.79 -48.95
C ALA A 33 0.00 -4.82 -47.84
N SER A 34 -0.16 -6.08 -48.21
CA SER A 34 0.34 -7.24 -47.49
C SER A 34 1.85 -7.07 -47.25
N LEU A 35 2.24 -6.91 -45.98
CA LEU A 35 3.63 -6.99 -45.56
C LEU A 35 4.09 -8.44 -45.66
N GLU A 36 4.79 -8.79 -46.73
CA GLU A 36 5.62 -9.97 -46.79
C GLU A 36 6.77 -9.85 -45.77
N PHE A 37 6.81 -10.78 -44.84
CA PHE A 37 7.91 -10.95 -43.91
C PHE A 37 9.09 -11.60 -44.68
N ALA A 38 10.01 -10.78 -45.12
CA ALA A 38 11.34 -11.21 -45.52
C ALA A 38 12.32 -10.72 -44.44
N ASP A 39 13.02 -11.68 -43.88
CA ASP A 39 14.17 -11.55 -42.99
C ASP A 39 13.89 -10.97 -41.54
N GLY A 40 14.02 -11.86 -40.56
CA GLY A 40 13.71 -11.67 -39.13
C GLY A 40 14.63 -10.72 -38.33
N ARG A 41 14.90 -9.53 -38.85
CA ARG A 41 15.55 -8.45 -38.11
C ARG A 41 14.66 -7.21 -38.10
N LEU A 42 14.15 -6.87 -36.91
CA LEU A 42 13.52 -5.58 -36.68
C LEU A 42 14.55 -4.47 -36.97
N PRO A 43 14.23 -3.44 -37.74
CA PRO A 43 15.16 -2.36 -38.01
C PRO A 43 15.38 -1.54 -36.74
N GLU A 44 16.57 -1.63 -36.15
CA GLU A 44 17.00 -0.91 -34.93
C GLU A 44 16.78 0.61 -35.03
N ARG A 45 16.78 1.19 -36.23
CA ARG A 45 16.52 2.61 -36.49
C ARG A 45 15.12 3.11 -36.11
N ASN A 46 14.09 2.26 -36.12
CA ASN A 46 12.73 2.69 -35.79
C ASN A 46 12.51 2.70 -34.26
N VAL A 47 13.16 1.80 -33.53
CA VAL A 47 13.04 1.73 -32.06
C VAL A 47 13.66 2.95 -31.40
N GLU A 48 14.84 3.40 -31.82
CA GLU A 48 15.47 4.61 -31.29
C GLU A 48 14.69 5.89 -31.62
N ARG A 49 14.09 5.98 -32.80
CA ARG A 49 13.30 7.14 -33.24
C ARG A 49 11.95 7.22 -32.54
N ASP A 50 11.32 6.08 -32.25
CA ASP A 50 10.09 6.01 -31.47
C ASP A 50 10.38 6.26 -29.99
N MET A 51 11.56 5.85 -29.51
CA MET A 51 12.03 6.13 -28.16
C MET A 51 12.34 7.61 -27.94
N SER A 52 12.99 8.28 -28.91
CA SER A 52 13.27 9.72 -28.80
C SER A 52 11.97 10.54 -28.79
N LYS A 53 10.98 10.18 -29.60
CA LYS A 53 9.64 10.78 -29.58
C LYS A 53 8.88 10.53 -28.29
N LEU A 54 9.02 9.34 -27.69
CA LEU A 54 8.41 9.02 -26.40
C LEU A 54 9.03 9.86 -25.28
N VAL A 55 10.36 9.98 -25.26
CA VAL A 55 11.11 10.80 -24.30
C VAL A 55 10.76 12.29 -24.46
N GLU A 56 10.66 12.78 -25.70
CA GLU A 56 10.29 14.16 -26.02
C GLU A 56 8.84 14.47 -25.59
N ARG A 57 7.88 13.57 -25.86
CA ARG A 57 6.49 13.69 -25.36
C ARG A 57 6.42 13.75 -23.83
N VAL A 58 7.19 12.90 -23.13
CA VAL A 58 7.23 12.87 -21.66
C VAL A 58 7.89 14.13 -21.12
N ALA A 59 8.87 14.71 -21.79
CA ALA A 59 9.52 15.95 -21.38
C ALA A 59 8.60 17.18 -21.52
N HIS A 60 7.79 17.26 -22.59
CA HIS A 60 6.82 18.34 -22.77
C HIS A 60 5.63 18.33 -21.81
N LEU A 61 5.35 17.18 -21.17
CA LEU A 61 4.30 17.04 -20.15
C LEU A 61 4.64 17.73 -18.79
N GLY A 62 5.84 18.30 -18.64
CA GLY A 62 6.34 18.85 -17.38
C GLY A 62 5.88 20.27 -17.02
N GLU A 63 5.04 20.93 -17.82
CA GLU A 63 4.75 22.37 -17.65
C GLU A 63 3.66 22.71 -16.62
N VAL A 64 2.89 21.73 -16.13
CA VAL A 64 1.78 21.97 -15.18
C VAL A 64 2.17 21.51 -13.78
N ASP A 65 2.55 22.45 -12.92
CA ASP A 65 2.90 22.20 -11.51
C ASP A 65 1.69 22.45 -10.58
N GLU A 66 1.10 21.37 -10.04
CA GLU A 66 0.04 21.46 -9.03
C GLU A 66 0.49 22.15 -7.73
N GLY A 67 1.79 22.13 -7.45
CA GLY A 67 2.40 22.76 -6.27
C GLY A 67 2.62 24.27 -6.40
N ALA A 68 2.53 24.84 -7.61
CA ALA A 68 2.80 26.25 -7.88
C ALA A 68 1.80 27.20 -7.18
N ILE A 69 0.63 26.72 -6.78
CA ILE A 69 -0.39 27.50 -6.05
C ILE A 69 -0.63 26.91 -4.68
N ILE A 70 -0.16 27.60 -3.65
CA ILE A 70 -0.52 27.32 -2.25
C ILE A 70 -1.88 27.97 -1.98
N VAL A 71 -2.86 27.15 -1.60
CA VAL A 71 -4.21 27.62 -1.29
C VAL A 71 -4.34 27.86 0.21
N GLU A 72 -5.01 28.95 0.61
CA GLU A 72 -5.20 29.27 2.02
C GLU A 72 -5.95 28.14 2.76
N GLY A 73 -5.42 27.69 3.88
CA GLY A 73 -5.97 26.56 4.65
C GLY A 73 -5.61 25.16 4.14
N GLU A 74 -4.64 25.02 3.23
CA GLU A 74 -4.17 23.73 2.70
C GLU A 74 -3.50 22.86 3.78
N ASP A 75 -3.07 23.45 4.89
CA ASP A 75 -2.52 22.77 6.07
C ASP A 75 -3.59 22.18 7.01
N LYS A 76 -4.87 22.52 6.81
CA LYS A 76 -5.98 22.14 7.69
C LYS A 76 -6.83 21.02 7.08
N VAL A 77 -7.12 20.00 7.91
CA VAL A 77 -8.03 18.92 7.54
C VAL A 77 -9.46 19.32 7.85
N THR A 78 -10.32 19.40 6.81
CA THR A 78 -11.75 19.69 6.99
C THR A 78 -12.54 18.48 7.49
N LYS A 79 -13.71 18.68 8.08
CA LYS A 79 -14.62 17.58 8.46
C LYS A 79 -14.98 16.68 7.27
N PHE A 80 -15.10 17.25 6.08
CA PHE A 80 -15.35 16.51 4.86
C PHE A 80 -14.20 15.59 4.48
N VAL A 81 -12.96 16.10 4.52
CA VAL A 81 -11.74 15.29 4.25
C VAL A 81 -11.60 14.18 5.30
N TRP A 82 -11.87 14.47 6.59
CA TRP A 82 -11.88 13.45 7.64
C TRP A 82 -12.89 12.33 7.37
N MET A 83 -14.13 12.69 7.03
CA MET A 83 -15.17 11.70 6.68
C MET A 83 -14.74 10.82 5.52
N LEU A 84 -14.17 11.43 4.48
CA LEU A 84 -13.74 10.76 3.26
C LEU A 84 -12.57 9.80 3.54
N VAL A 85 -11.53 10.27 4.24
CA VAL A 85 -10.37 9.46 4.60
C VAL A 85 -10.76 8.32 5.53
N SER A 86 -11.64 8.59 6.51
CA SER A 86 -12.13 7.55 7.44
C SER A 86 -12.91 6.46 6.71
N ALA A 87 -13.79 6.83 5.78
CA ALA A 87 -14.55 5.86 4.99
C ALA A 87 -13.65 5.01 4.08
N ALA A 88 -12.63 5.62 3.46
CA ALA A 88 -11.64 4.89 2.67
C ALA A 88 -10.75 3.99 3.54
N ALA A 89 -10.34 4.45 4.72
CA ALA A 89 -9.47 3.74 5.64
C ALA A 89 -10.11 2.48 6.26
N ILE A 90 -11.45 2.29 6.16
CA ILE A 90 -12.09 1.02 6.53
C ILE A 90 -11.51 -0.16 5.72
N SER A 91 -11.12 0.06 4.47
CA SER A 91 -10.41 -0.97 3.69
C SER A 91 -9.06 -1.34 4.32
N GLY A 92 -8.35 -0.36 4.89
CA GLY A 92 -7.14 -0.62 5.67
C GLY A 92 -7.43 -1.48 6.91
N LEU A 93 -8.50 -1.15 7.64
CA LEU A 93 -8.94 -1.93 8.80
C LEU A 93 -9.26 -3.39 8.41
N LEU A 94 -9.94 -3.61 7.26
CA LEU A 94 -10.22 -4.94 6.72
C LEU A 94 -8.95 -5.72 6.42
N PHE A 95 -7.99 -5.10 5.74
CA PHE A 95 -6.69 -5.70 5.46
C PHE A 95 -5.97 -6.09 6.76
N GLY A 96 -5.91 -5.17 7.73
CA GLY A 96 -5.30 -5.43 9.02
C GLY A 96 -5.99 -6.53 9.80
N TYR A 97 -7.32 -6.54 9.80
CA TYR A 97 -8.12 -7.58 10.44
C TYR A 97 -7.79 -8.97 9.86
N ASP A 98 -7.82 -9.13 8.54
CA ASP A 98 -7.53 -10.41 7.88
C ASP A 98 -6.11 -10.90 8.17
N THR A 99 -5.13 -9.99 8.16
CA THR A 99 -3.72 -10.30 8.47
C THR A 99 -3.55 -10.90 9.87
N ALA A 100 -4.28 -10.43 10.86
CA ALA A 100 -4.15 -10.89 12.24
C ALA A 100 -5.13 -12.02 12.60
N ALA A 101 -6.30 -12.07 11.97
CA ALA A 101 -7.31 -13.12 12.20
C ALA A 101 -6.78 -14.52 11.91
N ILE A 102 -5.91 -14.66 10.90
CA ILE A 102 -5.30 -15.94 10.53
C ILE A 102 -4.45 -16.50 11.68
N SER A 103 -3.71 -15.65 12.40
CA SER A 103 -2.85 -16.10 13.50
C SER A 103 -3.65 -16.75 14.63
N GLY A 104 -4.74 -16.12 15.07
CA GLY A 104 -5.64 -16.68 16.08
C GLY A 104 -6.37 -17.93 15.57
N MET A 105 -6.84 -17.90 14.32
CA MET A 105 -7.55 -19.01 13.70
C MET A 105 -6.69 -20.27 13.63
N LEU A 106 -5.42 -20.19 13.21
CA LEU A 106 -4.53 -21.34 13.06
C LEU A 106 -4.26 -22.08 14.38
N VAL A 107 -4.33 -21.40 15.52
CA VAL A 107 -4.16 -22.03 16.85
C VAL A 107 -5.47 -22.67 17.33
N ILE A 108 -6.62 -22.07 17.03
CA ILE A 108 -7.92 -22.47 17.57
C ILE A 108 -8.59 -23.57 16.73
N ILE A 109 -8.27 -23.63 15.43
CA ILE A 109 -8.99 -24.48 14.47
C ILE A 109 -8.83 -25.99 14.74
N LYS A 110 -7.69 -26.42 15.31
CA LYS A 110 -7.37 -27.82 15.62
C LYS A 110 -7.76 -28.77 14.48
N ASP A 111 -8.81 -29.59 14.69
CA ASP A 111 -9.39 -30.55 13.76
C ASP A 111 -10.65 -30.03 13.05
N GLY A 112 -10.99 -28.75 13.21
CA GLY A 112 -12.24 -28.15 12.70
C GLY A 112 -12.44 -28.18 11.18
N LEU A 113 -11.42 -28.56 10.40
CA LEU A 113 -11.49 -28.83 8.96
C LEU A 113 -11.43 -30.31 8.61
N GLY A 114 -11.70 -31.19 9.59
CA GLY A 114 -11.68 -32.64 9.41
C GLY A 114 -10.29 -33.28 9.50
N THR A 115 -9.25 -32.51 9.75
CA THR A 115 -7.88 -33.00 9.90
C THR A 115 -7.06 -32.00 10.75
N ILE A 116 -6.04 -32.53 11.46
CA ILE A 116 -5.03 -31.66 12.12
C ILE A 116 -4.12 -31.09 11.03
N LEU A 117 -4.00 -29.77 11.00
CA LEU A 117 -3.25 -29.07 9.96
C LEU A 117 -1.74 -29.29 10.10
N SER A 118 -1.12 -29.81 9.05
CA SER A 118 0.34 -29.84 8.91
C SER A 118 0.92 -28.41 8.69
N SER A 119 2.23 -28.23 8.91
CA SER A 119 2.92 -26.96 8.63
C SER A 119 2.69 -26.50 7.19
N TRP A 120 2.78 -27.40 6.22
CA TRP A 120 2.50 -27.12 4.81
C TRP A 120 1.06 -26.62 4.58
N GLN A 121 0.06 -27.24 5.20
CA GLN A 121 -1.34 -26.81 5.08
C GLN A 121 -1.56 -25.42 5.71
N LYS A 122 -0.93 -25.14 6.85
CA LYS A 122 -0.95 -23.81 7.48
C LYS A 122 -0.33 -22.74 6.55
N GLU A 123 0.80 -23.04 5.93
CA GLU A 123 1.47 -22.17 4.94
C GLU A 123 0.58 -21.95 3.70
N MET A 124 -0.05 -22.98 3.17
CA MET A 124 -0.97 -22.90 2.02
C MET A 124 -2.20 -22.03 2.33
N ILE A 125 -2.82 -22.21 3.48
CA ILE A 125 -3.97 -21.39 3.92
C ILE A 125 -3.54 -19.92 4.08
N THR A 126 -2.39 -19.65 4.66
CA THR A 126 -1.88 -18.29 4.87
C THR A 126 -1.50 -17.64 3.54
N SER A 127 -0.76 -18.34 2.70
CA SER A 127 -0.26 -17.83 1.42
C SER A 127 -1.37 -17.70 0.35
N ALA A 128 -2.51 -18.37 0.48
CA ALA A 128 -3.63 -18.22 -0.45
C ALA A 128 -4.15 -16.77 -0.51
N THR A 129 -4.23 -16.06 0.62
CA THR A 129 -4.60 -14.64 0.64
C THR A 129 -3.56 -13.78 -0.07
N THR A 130 -2.28 -14.04 0.14
CA THR A 130 -1.21 -13.25 -0.48
C THR A 130 -1.14 -13.48 -1.99
N LEU A 131 -1.44 -14.71 -2.45
CA LEU A 131 -1.59 -15.01 -3.88
C LEU A 131 -2.78 -14.27 -4.50
N GLY A 132 -3.93 -14.28 -3.83
CA GLY A 132 -5.10 -13.49 -4.25
C GLY A 132 -4.78 -12.01 -4.31
N ALA A 133 -4.06 -11.48 -3.30
CA ALA A 133 -3.68 -10.08 -3.23
C ALA A 133 -2.66 -9.67 -4.31
N LEU A 134 -1.75 -10.55 -4.70
CA LEU A 134 -0.87 -10.35 -5.84
C LEU A 134 -1.66 -10.14 -7.14
N LEU A 135 -2.62 -11.03 -7.42
CA LEU A 135 -3.45 -10.93 -8.62
C LEU A 135 -4.40 -9.73 -8.58
N GLY A 136 -5.02 -9.47 -7.42
CA GLY A 136 -5.87 -8.30 -7.21
C GLY A 136 -5.11 -6.99 -7.36
N GLY A 137 -3.89 -6.90 -6.82
CA GLY A 137 -3.01 -5.72 -6.92
C GLY A 137 -2.56 -5.44 -8.36
N LEU A 138 -2.22 -6.49 -9.13
CA LEU A 138 -1.91 -6.35 -10.56
C LEU A 138 -3.12 -5.86 -11.37
N ALA A 139 -4.30 -6.39 -11.07
CA ALA A 139 -5.53 -6.01 -11.77
C ALA A 139 -6.00 -4.59 -11.40
N ALA A 140 -5.72 -4.14 -10.18
CA ALA A 140 -6.24 -2.90 -9.61
C ALA A 140 -5.93 -1.67 -10.48
N GLY A 141 -4.68 -1.52 -10.94
CA GLY A 141 -4.28 -0.37 -11.76
C GLY A 141 -4.98 -0.33 -13.10
N CYS A 142 -5.10 -1.48 -13.78
CA CYS A 142 -5.82 -1.56 -15.05
C CYS A 142 -7.31 -1.29 -14.87
N ILE A 143 -7.93 -1.96 -13.89
CA ILE A 143 -9.37 -1.86 -13.65
C ILE A 143 -9.76 -0.45 -13.19
N SER A 144 -8.96 0.19 -12.33
CA SER A 144 -9.29 1.51 -11.78
C SER A 144 -9.31 2.64 -12.80
N ASP A 145 -8.54 2.50 -13.87
CA ASP A 145 -8.51 3.49 -14.96
C ASP A 145 -9.78 3.43 -15.83
N PHE A 146 -10.45 2.25 -15.88
CA PHE A 146 -11.68 2.05 -16.67
C PHE A 146 -12.96 2.33 -15.89
N ILE A 147 -13.06 1.81 -14.65
CA ILE A 147 -14.31 1.86 -13.88
C ILE A 147 -14.30 2.88 -12.73
N GLY A 148 -13.15 3.54 -12.50
CA GLY A 148 -12.97 4.49 -11.40
C GLY A 148 -12.62 3.83 -10.06
N ARG A 149 -12.08 4.63 -9.15
CA ARG A 149 -11.53 4.16 -7.86
C ARG A 149 -12.62 3.65 -6.91
N ARG A 150 -13.77 4.32 -6.90
CA ARG A 150 -14.91 4.00 -6.02
C ARG A 150 -15.49 2.60 -6.30
N LEU A 151 -15.71 2.26 -7.57
CA LEU A 151 -16.24 0.94 -7.94
C LEU A 151 -15.25 -0.18 -7.63
N VAL A 152 -13.94 0.06 -7.76
CA VAL A 152 -12.92 -0.93 -7.34
C VAL A 152 -13.02 -1.23 -5.84
N ILE A 153 -13.25 -0.22 -5.00
CA ILE A 153 -13.47 -0.42 -3.56
C ILE A 153 -14.75 -1.24 -3.31
N VAL A 154 -15.83 -1.03 -4.08
CA VAL A 154 -17.03 -1.87 -3.98
C VAL A 154 -16.73 -3.33 -4.29
N PHE A 155 -16.03 -3.63 -5.39
CA PHE A 155 -15.65 -4.99 -5.74
C PHE A 155 -14.73 -5.62 -4.67
N ALA A 156 -13.80 -4.87 -4.10
CA ALA A 156 -12.99 -5.33 -2.99
C ALA A 156 -13.86 -5.75 -1.79
N ASN A 157 -14.86 -4.94 -1.41
CA ASN A 157 -15.76 -5.27 -0.30
C ASN A 157 -16.61 -6.52 -0.59
N ILE A 158 -17.09 -6.70 -1.82
CA ILE A 158 -17.83 -7.90 -2.23
C ILE A 158 -16.94 -9.15 -2.08
N ALA A 159 -15.67 -9.05 -2.49
CA ALA A 159 -14.70 -10.14 -2.31
C ALA A 159 -14.43 -10.43 -0.83
N PHE A 160 -14.27 -9.41 0.02
CA PHE A 160 -14.12 -9.58 1.47
C PHE A 160 -15.33 -10.31 2.09
N ILE A 161 -16.55 -9.87 1.78
CA ILE A 161 -17.78 -10.49 2.29
C ILE A 161 -17.89 -11.94 1.82
N GLY A 162 -17.78 -12.18 0.52
CA GLY A 162 -17.91 -13.53 -0.06
C GLY A 162 -16.84 -14.48 0.46
N GLY A 163 -15.59 -14.03 0.54
CA GLY A 163 -14.49 -14.83 1.07
C GLY A 163 -14.60 -15.12 2.56
N SER A 164 -15.03 -14.14 3.38
CA SER A 164 -15.26 -14.33 4.82
C SER A 164 -16.37 -15.35 5.08
N PHE A 165 -17.47 -15.31 4.34
CA PHE A 165 -18.53 -16.31 4.45
C PHE A 165 -18.07 -17.70 3.96
N CYS A 166 -17.31 -17.76 2.86
CA CYS A 166 -16.75 -19.02 2.37
C CYS A 166 -15.84 -19.68 3.42
N GLN A 167 -14.99 -18.90 4.09
CA GLN A 167 -14.15 -19.38 5.19
C GLN A 167 -14.99 -19.85 6.39
N ALA A 168 -15.96 -19.03 6.84
CA ALA A 168 -16.78 -19.33 8.01
C ALA A 168 -17.66 -20.56 7.81
N ALA A 169 -18.18 -20.79 6.60
CA ALA A 169 -18.99 -21.95 6.23
C ALA A 169 -18.15 -23.17 5.84
N GLY A 170 -16.84 -23.03 5.59
CA GLY A 170 -15.98 -24.10 5.12
C GLY A 170 -15.84 -25.26 6.13
N HIS A 171 -15.79 -26.49 5.63
CA HIS A 171 -15.57 -27.71 6.40
C HIS A 171 -14.32 -28.48 5.94
N THR A 172 -13.64 -27.97 4.92
CA THR A 172 -12.45 -28.60 4.34
C THR A 172 -11.31 -27.59 4.18
N VAL A 173 -10.08 -28.08 4.15
CA VAL A 173 -8.89 -27.26 3.89
C VAL A 173 -9.01 -26.53 2.54
N ALA A 174 -9.54 -27.20 1.51
CA ALA A 174 -9.74 -26.61 0.19
C ALA A 174 -10.72 -25.42 0.20
N ALA A 175 -11.84 -25.53 0.94
CA ALA A 175 -12.80 -24.43 1.10
C ALA A 175 -12.18 -23.24 1.84
N MET A 176 -11.36 -23.50 2.86
CA MET A 176 -10.61 -22.47 3.57
C MET A 176 -9.64 -21.74 2.63
N ILE A 177 -8.84 -22.48 1.85
CA ILE A 177 -7.89 -21.91 0.87
C ILE A 177 -8.65 -21.08 -0.17
N ALA A 178 -9.79 -21.56 -0.71
CA ALA A 178 -10.60 -20.81 -1.66
C ALA A 178 -11.15 -19.50 -1.07
N GLY A 179 -11.68 -19.55 0.16
CA GLY A 179 -12.17 -18.36 0.85
C GLY A 179 -11.04 -17.33 1.13
N ARG A 180 -9.87 -17.81 1.55
CA ARG A 180 -8.66 -17.00 1.74
C ARG A 180 -8.21 -16.34 0.44
N PHE A 181 -8.22 -17.05 -0.67
CA PHE A 181 -7.88 -16.51 -1.98
C PHE A 181 -8.86 -15.41 -2.42
N ILE A 182 -10.17 -15.60 -2.22
CA ILE A 182 -11.19 -14.60 -2.55
C ILE A 182 -11.01 -13.32 -1.70
N VAL A 183 -10.81 -13.47 -0.39
CA VAL A 183 -10.47 -12.31 0.48
C VAL A 183 -9.21 -11.64 -0.04
N GLY A 184 -8.21 -12.42 -0.44
CA GLY A 184 -6.95 -11.91 -1.00
C GLY A 184 -7.17 -11.01 -2.22
N LEU A 185 -8.04 -11.38 -3.16
CA LEU A 185 -8.38 -10.51 -4.29
C LEU A 185 -8.86 -9.13 -3.80
N GLY A 186 -9.74 -9.10 -2.79
CA GLY A 186 -10.20 -7.86 -2.17
C GLY A 186 -9.07 -7.06 -1.50
N VAL A 187 -8.18 -7.76 -0.77
CA VAL A 187 -6.99 -7.15 -0.14
C VAL A 187 -6.10 -6.49 -1.20
N GLY A 188 -5.83 -7.18 -2.31
CA GLY A 188 -4.98 -6.68 -3.40
C GLY A 188 -5.56 -5.43 -4.05
N LEU A 189 -6.84 -5.46 -4.40
CA LEU A 189 -7.57 -4.31 -4.95
C LEU A 189 -7.51 -3.12 -3.99
N ALA A 190 -7.86 -3.32 -2.72
CA ALA A 190 -7.91 -2.27 -1.73
C ALA A 190 -6.54 -1.68 -1.41
N SER A 191 -5.51 -2.51 -1.26
CA SER A 191 -4.14 -2.07 -0.91
C SER A 191 -3.50 -1.19 -1.98
N CYS A 192 -3.87 -1.37 -3.25
CA CYS A 192 -3.43 -0.51 -4.34
C CYS A 192 -4.25 0.79 -4.40
N ILE A 193 -5.59 0.67 -4.39
CA ILE A 193 -6.48 1.78 -4.72
C ILE A 193 -6.71 2.74 -3.56
N VAL A 194 -6.77 2.27 -2.31
CA VAL A 194 -7.12 3.14 -1.18
C VAL A 194 -6.05 4.20 -0.89
N PRO A 195 -4.74 3.87 -0.82
CA PRO A 195 -3.71 4.89 -0.67
C PRO A 195 -3.68 5.89 -1.84
N LEU A 196 -3.91 5.38 -3.07
CA LEU A 196 -3.99 6.22 -4.27
C LEU A 196 -5.18 7.18 -4.19
N TYR A 197 -6.37 6.68 -3.86
CA TYR A 197 -7.61 7.46 -3.72
C TYR A 197 -7.48 8.52 -2.62
N ILE A 198 -6.94 8.16 -1.45
CA ILE A 198 -6.66 9.14 -0.39
C ILE A 198 -5.65 10.18 -0.88
N GLY A 199 -4.60 9.77 -1.58
CA GLY A 199 -3.58 10.65 -2.13
C GLY A 199 -4.12 11.64 -3.17
N GLU A 200 -5.07 11.23 -4.01
CA GLU A 200 -5.73 12.08 -5.01
C GLU A 200 -6.68 13.11 -4.39
N LEU A 201 -7.35 12.76 -3.29
CA LEU A 201 -8.34 13.62 -2.63
C LEU A 201 -7.74 14.50 -1.52
N ALA A 202 -6.52 14.19 -1.09
CA ALA A 202 -5.87 14.88 0.02
C ALA A 202 -5.23 16.20 -0.42
N PRO A 203 -5.32 17.28 0.40
CA PRO A 203 -4.52 18.48 0.21
C PRO A 203 -3.02 18.15 0.15
N THR A 204 -2.28 18.82 -0.74
CA THR A 204 -0.88 18.51 -1.05
C THR A 204 0.01 18.49 0.19
N MET A 205 -0.13 19.50 1.06
CA MET A 205 0.68 19.67 2.27
C MET A 205 0.52 18.56 3.31
N ILE A 206 -0.65 17.93 3.38
CA ILE A 206 -0.99 16.93 4.40
C ILE A 206 -1.23 15.52 3.82
N ARG A 207 -1.07 15.34 2.50
CA ARG A 207 -1.30 14.08 1.78
C ARG A 207 -0.63 12.88 2.46
N GLY A 208 0.66 12.96 2.74
CA GLY A 208 1.40 11.88 3.38
C GLY A 208 0.86 11.51 4.78
N ARG A 209 0.38 12.49 5.56
CA ARG A 209 -0.26 12.23 6.85
C ARG A 209 -1.58 11.48 6.68
N LEU A 210 -2.39 11.87 5.71
CA LEU A 210 -3.69 11.24 5.45
C LEU A 210 -3.53 9.80 4.92
N VAL A 211 -2.53 9.53 4.08
CA VAL A 211 -2.18 8.15 3.68
C VAL A 211 -1.72 7.33 4.90
N THR A 212 -0.97 7.91 5.83
CA THR A 212 -0.55 7.22 7.06
C THR A 212 -1.75 6.88 7.97
N ILE A 213 -2.87 7.62 7.90
CA ILE A 213 -4.11 7.26 8.62
C ILE A 213 -4.67 5.91 8.13
N ASN A 214 -4.55 5.59 6.85
CA ASN A 214 -4.88 4.25 6.37
C ASN A 214 -4.01 3.17 7.05
N CYS A 215 -2.72 3.44 7.27
CA CYS A 215 -1.84 2.53 8.02
C CYS A 215 -2.26 2.40 9.50
N VAL A 216 -2.72 3.48 10.13
CA VAL A 216 -3.32 3.43 11.48
C VAL A 216 -4.55 2.52 11.49
N ALA A 217 -5.40 2.60 10.47
CA ALA A 217 -6.57 1.73 10.36
C ALA A 217 -6.18 0.25 10.16
N ILE A 218 -5.11 -0.03 9.38
CA ILE A 218 -4.55 -1.38 9.24
C ILE A 218 -4.12 -1.92 10.61
N THR A 219 -3.33 -1.17 11.36
CA THR A 219 -2.84 -1.62 12.66
C THR A 219 -3.94 -1.72 13.71
N LEU A 220 -4.98 -0.86 13.65
CA LEU A 220 -6.18 -0.99 14.46
C LEU A 220 -6.94 -2.28 14.12
N GLY A 221 -7.08 -2.61 12.84
CA GLY A 221 -7.68 -3.87 12.40
C GLY A 221 -6.97 -5.10 12.97
N GLN A 222 -5.63 -5.06 13.04
CA GLN A 222 -4.83 -6.12 13.68
C GLN A 222 -5.15 -6.24 15.19
N VAL A 223 -5.21 -5.12 15.92
CA VAL A 223 -5.57 -5.13 17.34
C VAL A 223 -6.96 -5.72 17.55
N VAL A 224 -7.94 -5.31 16.76
CA VAL A 224 -9.32 -5.82 16.83
C VAL A 224 -9.37 -7.32 16.55
N ALA A 225 -8.66 -7.81 15.54
CA ALA A 225 -8.63 -9.23 15.19
C ALA A 225 -8.01 -10.10 16.30
N TYR A 226 -6.87 -9.65 16.89
CA TYR A 226 -6.27 -10.37 18.02
C TYR A 226 -7.14 -10.32 19.28
N ALA A 227 -7.83 -9.21 19.54
CA ALA A 227 -8.76 -9.11 20.67
C ALA A 227 -9.95 -10.07 20.49
N ILE A 228 -10.53 -10.12 19.29
CA ILE A 228 -11.57 -11.08 18.95
C ILE A 228 -11.05 -12.52 19.07
N GLY A 229 -9.85 -12.80 18.52
CA GLY A 229 -9.19 -14.10 18.62
C GLY A 229 -8.99 -14.56 20.06
N ALA A 230 -8.54 -13.66 20.94
CA ALA A 230 -8.39 -13.97 22.37
C ALA A 230 -9.74 -14.22 23.07
N GLY A 231 -10.79 -13.48 22.71
CA GLY A 231 -12.14 -13.63 23.24
C GLY A 231 -12.81 -14.95 22.81
N PHE A 232 -12.57 -15.40 21.58
CA PHE A 232 -13.17 -16.64 21.04
C PHE A 232 -12.28 -17.87 21.20
N GLN A 233 -11.14 -17.78 21.87
CA GLN A 233 -10.18 -18.88 22.02
C GLN A 233 -10.80 -20.14 22.66
N ASN A 234 -11.70 -19.99 23.64
CA ASN A 234 -12.33 -21.08 24.37
C ASN A 234 -13.76 -21.38 23.87
N VAL A 235 -14.23 -20.73 22.82
CA VAL A 235 -15.57 -20.92 22.27
C VAL A 235 -15.55 -22.08 21.26
N HIS A 236 -16.54 -22.97 21.33
CA HIS A 236 -16.69 -24.04 20.35
C HIS A 236 -16.86 -23.44 18.95
N ASN A 237 -16.06 -23.92 17.99
CA ASN A 237 -15.97 -23.34 16.65
C ASN A 237 -15.66 -21.82 16.62
N GLY A 238 -14.96 -21.30 17.64
CA GLY A 238 -14.61 -19.87 17.74
C GLY A 238 -13.85 -19.34 16.53
N TRP A 239 -13.08 -20.18 15.83
CA TRP A 239 -12.37 -19.81 14.61
C TRP A 239 -13.31 -19.34 13.48
N ARG A 240 -14.55 -19.90 13.39
CA ARG A 240 -15.55 -19.47 12.39
C ARG A 240 -16.03 -18.04 12.65
N TRP A 241 -16.18 -17.67 13.92
CA TRP A 241 -16.50 -16.30 14.31
C TRP A 241 -15.37 -15.35 13.98
N ILE A 242 -14.11 -15.73 14.22
CA ILE A 242 -12.94 -14.90 13.90
C ILE A 242 -12.91 -14.56 12.43
N VAL A 243 -13.06 -15.52 11.52
CA VAL A 243 -13.02 -15.24 10.07
C VAL A 243 -14.32 -14.60 9.56
N GLY A 244 -15.49 -14.99 10.11
CA GLY A 244 -16.80 -14.47 9.68
C GLY A 244 -17.02 -12.99 10.06
N LEU A 245 -16.57 -12.55 11.25
CA LEU A 245 -16.66 -11.16 11.70
C LEU A 245 -15.85 -10.22 10.83
N GLY A 246 -14.88 -10.71 10.04
CA GLY A 246 -14.19 -9.93 9.02
C GLY A 246 -15.12 -9.32 7.96
N ALA A 247 -16.33 -9.89 7.76
CA ALA A 247 -17.32 -9.30 6.84
C ALA A 247 -17.97 -8.01 7.37
N VAL A 248 -18.01 -7.80 8.70
CA VAL A 248 -18.75 -6.67 9.32
C VAL A 248 -18.24 -5.31 8.85
N PRO A 249 -16.93 -5.00 8.91
CA PRO A 249 -16.43 -3.72 8.41
C PRO A 249 -16.69 -3.52 6.92
N SER A 250 -16.75 -4.60 6.10
CA SER A 250 -17.06 -4.52 4.67
C SER A 250 -18.50 -4.06 4.43
N PHE A 251 -19.47 -4.54 5.21
CA PHE A 251 -20.85 -4.05 5.14
C PHE A 251 -20.93 -2.57 5.53
N VAL A 252 -20.22 -2.15 6.58
CA VAL A 252 -20.14 -0.75 7.00
C VAL A 252 -19.57 0.11 5.88
N GLN A 253 -18.49 -0.34 5.24
CA GLN A 253 -17.88 0.40 4.15
C GLN A 253 -18.79 0.48 2.91
N LEU A 254 -19.49 -0.59 2.54
CA LEU A 254 -20.46 -0.57 1.44
C LEU A 254 -21.57 0.46 1.69
N ALA A 255 -22.08 0.57 2.92
CA ALA A 255 -23.05 1.60 3.28
C ALA A 255 -22.45 3.02 3.18
N ALA A 256 -21.18 3.19 3.61
CA ALA A 256 -20.49 4.48 3.59
C ALA A 256 -20.04 4.92 2.19
N ILE A 257 -19.82 3.99 1.26
CA ILE A 257 -19.25 4.29 -0.06
C ILE A 257 -20.19 5.17 -0.91
N GLY A 258 -21.51 5.14 -0.62
CA GLY A 258 -22.49 6.03 -1.24
C GLY A 258 -22.18 7.52 -1.04
N PHE A 259 -21.48 7.85 0.04
CA PHE A 259 -21.09 9.23 0.38
C PHE A 259 -19.71 9.63 -0.17
N LEU A 260 -18.97 8.70 -0.75
CA LEU A 260 -17.64 8.97 -1.32
C LEU A 260 -17.78 9.54 -2.74
N PRO A 261 -17.12 10.68 -3.05
CA PRO A 261 -17.08 11.24 -4.40
C PRO A 261 -16.11 10.47 -5.29
N GLU A 262 -16.34 10.49 -6.61
CA GLU A 262 -15.39 9.95 -7.61
C GLU A 262 -14.18 10.87 -7.79
N SER A 263 -14.40 12.19 -7.74
CA SER A 263 -13.40 13.22 -7.95
C SER A 263 -13.40 14.24 -6.82
N PRO A 264 -12.29 14.98 -6.60
CA PRO A 264 -12.19 15.96 -5.53
C PRO A 264 -13.21 17.08 -5.70
N ILE A 265 -14.02 17.32 -4.66
CA ILE A 265 -14.91 18.49 -4.57
C ILE A 265 -14.10 19.61 -3.92
N THR A 266 -13.33 20.33 -4.71
CA THR A 266 -12.30 21.27 -4.27
C THR A 266 -12.83 22.33 -3.31
N ALA A 267 -14.03 22.88 -3.54
CA ALA A 267 -14.67 23.83 -2.63
C ALA A 267 -14.95 23.30 -1.22
N LYS A 268 -15.18 21.97 -1.06
CA LYS A 268 -15.36 21.32 0.25
C LYS A 268 -14.03 20.94 0.90
N ILE A 269 -12.98 20.79 0.09
CA ILE A 269 -11.62 20.49 0.58
C ILE A 269 -10.96 21.76 1.10
N TYR A 270 -11.16 22.90 0.42
CA TYR A 270 -10.54 24.19 0.74
C TYR A 270 -11.56 25.28 1.10
N PRO A 271 -12.33 25.14 2.21
CA PRO A 271 -13.40 26.09 2.54
C PRO A 271 -12.91 27.46 3.03
N LEU A 272 -11.63 27.59 3.36
CA LEU A 272 -11.01 28.83 3.82
C LEU A 272 -10.37 29.63 2.67
N ALA A 273 -10.21 29.01 1.51
CA ALA A 273 -9.60 29.62 0.36
C ALA A 273 -10.55 30.62 -0.33
N LYS A 274 -10.00 31.69 -0.89
CA LYS A 274 -10.73 32.60 -1.77
C LYS A 274 -11.18 31.83 -3.02
N ILE A 275 -12.38 32.15 -3.52
CA ILE A 275 -12.97 31.48 -4.70
C ILE A 275 -12.00 31.50 -5.88
N GLU A 276 -11.32 32.62 -6.13
CA GLU A 276 -10.33 32.75 -7.19
C GLU A 276 -9.14 31.79 -7.06
N GLN A 277 -8.69 31.51 -5.82
CA GLN A 277 -7.59 30.55 -5.57
C GLN A 277 -8.07 29.11 -5.82
N VAL A 278 -9.31 28.81 -5.41
CA VAL A 278 -9.94 27.49 -5.64
C VAL A 278 -10.13 27.27 -7.13
N ASP A 279 -10.69 28.25 -7.86
CA ASP A 279 -10.92 28.15 -9.30
C ASP A 279 -9.62 27.95 -10.08
N ARG A 280 -8.57 28.69 -9.73
CA ARG A 280 -7.26 28.55 -10.36
C ARG A 280 -6.62 27.18 -10.08
N LYS A 281 -6.77 26.66 -8.86
CA LYS A 281 -6.28 25.30 -8.52
C LYS A 281 -7.08 24.23 -9.27
N VAL A 282 -8.39 24.39 -9.40
CA VAL A 282 -9.26 23.50 -10.20
C VAL A 282 -8.85 23.54 -11.68
N GLU A 283 -8.55 24.72 -12.21
CA GLU A 283 -8.11 24.86 -13.60
C GLU A 283 -6.79 24.13 -13.86
N ILE A 284 -5.80 24.25 -12.95
CA ILE A 284 -4.53 23.52 -13.04
C ILE A 284 -4.76 22.01 -12.93
N MET A 285 -5.53 21.57 -11.94
CA MET A 285 -5.85 20.15 -11.79
C MET A 285 -6.58 19.61 -13.02
N LYS A 286 -7.50 20.38 -13.59
CA LYS A 286 -8.20 20.00 -14.81
C LYS A 286 -7.24 19.90 -16.00
N ALA A 287 -6.36 20.87 -16.17
CA ALA A 287 -5.34 20.83 -17.23
C ALA A 287 -4.44 19.62 -17.11
N ALA A 288 -3.99 19.27 -15.89
CA ALA A 288 -3.18 18.06 -15.65
C ALA A 288 -3.94 16.77 -15.96
N VAL A 289 -5.24 16.70 -15.62
CA VAL A 289 -6.10 15.55 -15.93
C VAL A 289 -6.36 15.47 -17.43
N ASP A 290 -6.69 16.57 -18.11
CA ASP A 290 -6.94 16.62 -19.55
C ASP A 290 -5.68 16.18 -20.33
N GLN A 291 -4.50 16.63 -19.91
CA GLN A 291 -3.21 16.21 -20.43
C GLN A 291 -2.97 14.70 -20.24
N SER A 292 -3.30 14.19 -19.05
CA SER A 292 -3.21 12.75 -18.77
C SER A 292 -4.19 11.92 -19.62
N ILE A 293 -5.42 12.44 -19.83
CA ILE A 293 -6.41 11.80 -20.70
C ILE A 293 -5.94 11.77 -22.15
N GLU A 294 -5.40 12.87 -22.65
CA GLU A 294 -4.86 12.96 -24.01
C GLU A 294 -3.67 12.00 -24.21
N TYR A 295 -2.75 11.94 -23.25
CA TYR A 295 -1.66 10.97 -23.27
C TYR A 295 -2.17 9.53 -23.26
N ASN A 296 -3.17 9.23 -22.42
CA ASN A 296 -3.75 7.89 -22.31
C ASN A 296 -4.54 7.49 -23.57
N ALA A 297 -5.22 8.44 -24.21
CA ALA A 297 -5.94 8.20 -25.47
C ALA A 297 -4.98 7.92 -26.65
N ASN A 298 -3.81 8.55 -26.63
CA ASN A 298 -2.80 8.44 -27.69
C ASN A 298 -1.73 7.37 -27.41
N SER A 299 -1.80 6.64 -26.28
CA SER A 299 -0.84 5.61 -25.88
C SER A 299 -1.54 4.30 -25.52
N THR A 300 -0.99 3.19 -25.99
CA THR A 300 -1.43 1.86 -25.58
C THR A 300 -0.93 1.53 -24.17
N TRP A 301 -1.60 0.61 -23.48
CA TRP A 301 -1.15 0.11 -22.16
C TRP A 301 0.30 -0.40 -22.20
N LEU A 302 0.68 -1.07 -23.30
CA LEU A 302 2.04 -1.59 -23.49
C LEU A 302 3.08 -0.48 -23.63
N GLU A 303 2.75 0.63 -24.30
CA GLU A 303 3.63 1.80 -24.42
C GLU A 303 3.83 2.48 -23.08
N ARG A 304 2.78 2.61 -22.26
CA ARG A 304 2.87 3.12 -20.89
C ARG A 304 3.73 2.24 -20.00
N LEU A 305 3.60 0.92 -20.10
CA LEU A 305 4.46 -0.03 -19.41
C LEU A 305 5.92 0.08 -19.88
N LYS A 306 6.15 0.21 -21.18
CA LYS A 306 7.49 0.45 -21.75
C LYS A 306 8.08 1.77 -21.24
N SER A 307 7.28 2.84 -21.12
CA SER A 307 7.74 4.14 -20.61
C SER A 307 8.22 4.07 -19.16
N LEU A 308 7.60 3.22 -18.33
CA LEU A 308 8.06 2.98 -16.95
C LEU A 308 9.46 2.38 -16.87
N VAL A 309 9.83 1.54 -17.83
CA VAL A 309 11.12 0.84 -17.83
C VAL A 309 12.18 1.60 -18.64
N MET A 310 11.78 2.21 -19.75
CA MET A 310 12.70 2.82 -20.70
C MET A 310 13.03 4.28 -20.37
N VAL A 311 12.05 5.07 -19.87
CA VAL A 311 12.31 6.45 -19.46
C VAL A 311 13.08 6.45 -18.15
N GLY A 312 14.27 7.05 -18.12
CA GLY A 312 15.22 6.98 -17.00
C GLY A 312 14.61 7.45 -15.67
N THR A 313 13.82 8.51 -15.68
CA THR A 313 13.14 9.08 -14.51
C THR A 313 12.11 8.11 -13.95
N ASN A 314 11.22 7.59 -14.80
CA ASN A 314 10.20 6.62 -14.40
C ASN A 314 10.81 5.31 -13.90
N ARG A 315 11.88 4.83 -14.56
CA ARG A 315 12.60 3.62 -14.13
C ARG A 315 13.21 3.78 -12.74
N ARG A 316 13.80 4.95 -12.42
CA ARG A 316 14.36 5.21 -11.09
C ARG A 316 13.27 5.27 -10.03
N ALA A 317 12.15 5.93 -10.32
CA ALA A 317 10.96 5.92 -9.46
C ALA A 317 10.44 4.50 -9.22
N LEU A 318 10.37 3.66 -10.27
CA LEU A 318 9.94 2.26 -10.18
C LEU A 318 10.90 1.43 -9.33
N ILE A 319 12.21 1.58 -9.51
CA ILE A 319 13.23 0.90 -8.68
C ILE A 319 13.06 1.27 -7.20
N ILE A 320 12.85 2.55 -6.88
CA ILE A 320 12.64 2.98 -5.51
C ILE A 320 11.33 2.42 -4.95
N GLY A 321 10.22 2.55 -5.67
CA GLY A 321 8.93 2.03 -5.23
C GLY A 321 8.95 0.53 -4.99
N CYS A 322 9.44 -0.25 -5.97
CA CYS A 322 9.56 -1.71 -5.85
C CYS A 322 10.54 -2.13 -4.75
N GLY A 323 11.68 -1.44 -4.61
CA GLY A 323 12.68 -1.75 -3.59
C GLY A 323 12.16 -1.50 -2.17
N LEU A 324 11.42 -0.41 -1.94
CA LEU A 324 10.79 -0.13 -0.66
C LEU A 324 9.71 -1.16 -0.32
N GLN A 325 8.88 -1.54 -1.29
CA GLN A 325 7.82 -2.54 -1.11
C GLN A 325 8.40 -3.95 -0.87
N ALA A 326 9.47 -4.31 -1.58
CA ALA A 326 10.19 -5.57 -1.33
C ALA A 326 10.84 -5.57 0.06
N ALA A 327 11.54 -4.51 0.46
CA ALA A 327 12.14 -4.39 1.77
C ALA A 327 11.10 -4.48 2.90
N GLN A 328 9.91 -3.89 2.71
CA GLN A 328 8.82 -3.95 3.68
C GLN A 328 8.38 -5.39 3.97
N GLN A 329 8.34 -6.25 2.96
CA GLN A 329 7.88 -7.63 3.13
C GLN A 329 9.01 -8.57 3.52
N LEU A 330 10.16 -8.48 2.84
CA LEU A 330 11.30 -9.37 3.09
C LEU A 330 11.92 -9.19 4.49
N CYS A 331 11.64 -8.08 5.19
CA CYS A 331 12.02 -7.93 6.60
C CYS A 331 11.36 -8.95 7.54
N GLY A 332 10.29 -9.65 7.10
CA GLY A 332 9.64 -10.70 7.88
C GLY A 332 8.55 -10.22 8.85
N PHE A 333 8.12 -8.95 8.79
CA PHE A 333 7.10 -8.45 9.71
C PHE A 333 5.77 -9.18 9.58
N ASN A 334 5.31 -9.43 8.35
CA ASN A 334 4.03 -10.10 8.16
C ASN A 334 4.05 -11.57 8.60
N THR A 335 5.21 -12.25 8.55
CA THR A 335 5.31 -13.61 9.12
C THR A 335 5.12 -13.61 10.62
N LEU A 336 5.65 -12.60 11.32
CA LEU A 336 5.40 -12.43 12.74
C LEU A 336 3.90 -12.22 13.00
N MET A 337 3.21 -11.40 12.18
CA MET A 337 1.76 -11.19 12.33
C MET A 337 0.96 -12.47 12.04
N TYR A 338 1.30 -13.24 11.02
CA TYR A 338 0.57 -14.46 10.64
C TYR A 338 0.78 -15.61 11.62
N TYR A 339 1.97 -15.75 12.17
CA TYR A 339 2.37 -16.91 12.98
C TYR A 339 2.69 -16.59 14.43
N SER A 340 2.46 -15.35 14.89
CA SER A 340 2.80 -14.94 16.26
C SER A 340 2.14 -15.83 17.33
N ALA A 341 0.85 -16.13 17.20
CA ALA A 341 0.17 -17.00 18.16
C ALA A 341 0.77 -18.42 18.14
N THR A 342 1.16 -18.95 16.97
CA THR A 342 1.83 -20.25 16.86
C THR A 342 3.22 -20.20 17.52
N ILE A 343 4.02 -19.17 17.26
CA ILE A 343 5.35 -19.00 17.87
C ILE A 343 5.22 -18.89 19.38
N PHE A 344 4.31 -18.05 19.89
CA PHE A 344 4.14 -17.85 21.34
C PHE A 344 3.54 -19.07 22.04
N SER A 345 2.71 -19.88 21.35
CA SER A 345 2.27 -21.16 21.85
C SER A 345 3.46 -22.12 22.04
N MET A 346 4.34 -22.22 21.04
CA MET A 346 5.57 -23.01 21.11
C MET A 346 6.54 -22.54 22.23
N LEU A 347 6.55 -21.22 22.52
CA LEU A 347 7.36 -20.61 23.59
C LEU A 347 6.77 -20.84 25.01
N GLY A 348 5.66 -21.59 25.13
CA GLY A 348 5.05 -21.94 26.42
C GLY A 348 4.17 -20.85 27.02
N PHE A 349 3.67 -19.89 26.24
CA PHE A 349 2.70 -18.90 26.72
C PHE A 349 1.28 -19.50 26.74
N ASN A 350 0.62 -19.53 27.90
CA ASN A 350 -0.72 -20.11 28.08
C ASN A 350 -1.79 -19.44 27.20
N ASN A 351 -1.69 -18.13 26.94
CA ASN A 351 -2.57 -17.41 26.05
C ASN A 351 -1.75 -16.72 24.93
N ALA A 352 -1.36 -17.50 23.96
CA ALA A 352 -0.53 -17.08 22.84
C ALA A 352 -1.19 -15.97 22.01
N THR A 353 -2.52 -16.00 21.84
CA THR A 353 -3.28 -14.97 21.11
C THR A 353 -3.27 -13.64 21.87
N ALA A 354 -3.32 -13.64 23.20
CA ALA A 354 -3.20 -12.42 24.01
C ALA A 354 -1.80 -11.81 23.91
N VAL A 355 -0.75 -12.64 23.78
CA VAL A 355 0.61 -12.13 23.51
C VAL A 355 0.69 -11.49 22.13
N GLY A 356 0.04 -12.10 21.11
CA GLY A 356 -0.12 -11.50 19.80
C GLY A 356 -0.83 -10.14 19.84
N LEU A 357 -1.83 -9.98 20.72
CA LEU A 357 -2.49 -8.69 20.96
C LEU A 357 -1.51 -7.61 21.46
N ILE A 358 -0.57 -7.98 22.35
CA ILE A 358 0.48 -7.04 22.82
C ILE A 358 1.33 -6.57 21.64
N VAL A 359 1.75 -7.49 20.77
CA VAL A 359 2.53 -7.19 19.56
C VAL A 359 1.76 -6.24 18.63
N ALA A 360 0.48 -6.53 18.36
CA ALA A 360 -0.37 -5.69 17.52
C ALA A 360 -0.61 -4.30 18.16
N THR A 361 -0.75 -4.23 19.48
CA THR A 361 -0.91 -2.97 20.21
C THR A 361 0.34 -2.09 20.12
N VAL A 362 1.53 -2.68 20.23
CA VAL A 362 2.79 -1.95 20.03
C VAL A 362 2.88 -1.45 18.58
N ASN A 363 2.51 -2.26 17.60
CA ASN A 363 2.46 -1.83 16.20
C ASN A 363 1.52 -0.63 16.02
N PHE A 364 0.33 -0.69 16.59
CA PHE A 364 -0.67 0.38 16.54
C PHE A 364 -0.15 1.68 17.18
N LEU A 365 0.39 1.61 18.40
CA LEU A 365 0.91 2.77 19.13
C LEU A 365 2.08 3.44 18.38
N PHE A 366 3.03 2.65 17.88
CA PHE A 366 4.19 3.20 17.16
C PHE A 366 3.84 3.71 15.76
N THR A 367 2.71 3.30 15.17
CA THR A 367 2.18 3.91 13.94
C THR A 367 1.74 5.36 14.18
N PHE A 368 1.25 5.73 15.39
CA PHE A 368 1.03 7.14 15.74
C PHE A 368 2.34 7.92 15.88
N VAL A 369 3.42 7.27 16.33
CA VAL A 369 4.75 7.90 16.32
C VAL A 369 5.18 8.22 14.89
N ALA A 370 4.89 7.35 13.93
CA ALA A 370 5.14 7.59 12.50
C ALA A 370 4.38 8.83 11.96
N LEU A 371 3.12 9.04 12.38
CA LEU A 371 2.37 10.26 12.03
C LEU A 371 3.07 11.53 12.49
N LYS A 372 3.66 11.51 13.69
CA LYS A 372 4.44 12.64 14.22
C LYS A 372 5.82 12.76 13.59
N ALA A 373 6.41 11.66 13.14
CA ALA A 373 7.72 11.64 12.50
C ALA A 373 7.70 12.11 11.02
N ASN A 374 6.54 12.20 10.40
CA ASN A 374 6.39 12.65 9.01
C ASN A 374 7.11 13.98 8.69
N PRO A 375 7.11 15.02 9.56
CA PRO A 375 7.87 16.25 9.33
C PRO A 375 9.39 16.07 9.39
N VAL A 376 9.89 15.04 10.07
CA VAL A 376 11.34 14.75 10.18
C VAL A 376 11.92 14.38 8.81
N GLY A 377 11.14 13.70 7.99
CA GLY A 377 11.49 13.24 6.67
C GLY A 377 11.49 11.71 6.56
N ARG A 378 11.04 11.23 5.40
CA ARG A 378 10.83 9.78 5.16
C ARG A 378 12.17 9.01 5.11
N ARG A 379 13.13 9.55 4.35
CA ARG A 379 14.47 8.95 4.27
C ARG A 379 15.17 8.91 5.62
N ARG A 380 15.13 10.01 6.39
CA ARG A 380 15.72 10.06 7.72
C ARG A 380 15.09 9.04 8.65
N THR A 381 13.77 8.96 8.68
CA THR A 381 13.05 7.98 9.50
C THR A 381 13.48 6.55 9.17
N MET A 382 13.58 6.18 7.88
CA MET A 382 14.04 4.85 7.46
C MET A 382 15.47 4.56 7.91
N LEU A 383 16.38 5.52 7.77
CA LEU A 383 17.78 5.36 8.17
C LEU A 383 17.98 5.17 9.68
N PHE A 384 17.05 5.68 10.51
CA PHE A 384 17.07 5.46 11.97
C PHE A 384 16.36 4.19 12.40
N THR A 385 15.23 3.85 11.79
CA THR A 385 14.40 2.73 12.25
C THR A 385 14.90 1.38 11.79
N LEU A 386 15.47 1.27 10.59
CA LEU A 386 16.04 0.01 10.08
C LEU A 386 17.18 -0.54 10.94
N PRO A 387 18.18 0.24 11.41
CA PRO A 387 19.18 -0.25 12.37
C PRO A 387 18.58 -0.80 13.67
N ILE A 388 17.51 -0.19 14.18
CA ILE A 388 16.80 -0.69 15.36
C ILE A 388 16.19 -2.06 15.07
N MET A 389 15.57 -2.23 13.89
CA MET A 389 15.00 -3.51 13.45
C MET A 389 16.08 -4.58 13.31
N ILE A 390 17.23 -4.26 12.70
CA ILE A 390 18.38 -5.17 12.54
C ILE A 390 18.87 -5.63 13.91
N PHE A 391 19.10 -4.69 14.82
CA PHE A 391 19.55 -5.00 16.17
C PHE A 391 18.56 -5.90 16.91
N ALA A 392 17.26 -5.60 16.85
CA ALA A 392 16.21 -6.38 17.49
C ALA A 392 16.11 -7.81 16.93
N LEU A 393 16.24 -7.99 15.61
CA LEU A 393 16.23 -9.31 14.96
C LEU A 393 17.47 -10.13 15.32
N ILE A 394 18.65 -9.49 15.43
CA ILE A 394 19.87 -10.15 15.90
C ILE A 394 19.69 -10.60 17.36
N LEU A 395 19.13 -9.76 18.22
CA LEU A 395 18.82 -10.16 19.61
C LEU A 395 17.85 -11.34 19.64
N ALA A 396 16.78 -11.30 18.85
CA ALA A 396 15.83 -12.41 18.75
C ALA A 396 16.53 -13.70 18.30
N ALA A 397 17.38 -13.64 17.28
CA ALA A 397 18.16 -14.78 16.79
C ALA A 397 19.08 -15.37 17.88
N ILE A 398 19.76 -14.51 18.67
CA ILE A 398 20.61 -14.92 19.78
C ILE A 398 19.76 -15.60 20.87
N PHE A 399 18.65 -15.00 21.30
CA PHE A 399 17.82 -15.58 22.34
C PHE A 399 17.15 -16.88 21.90
N PHE A 400 16.72 -17.01 20.65
CA PHE A 400 16.23 -18.28 20.09
C PHE A 400 17.32 -19.35 20.10
N LYS A 401 18.57 -19.00 19.75
CA LYS A 401 19.69 -19.95 19.80
C LYS A 401 19.88 -20.53 21.20
N TYR A 402 19.90 -19.68 22.25
CA TYR A 402 20.04 -20.15 23.62
C TYR A 402 18.81 -20.92 24.09
N LEU A 403 17.61 -20.51 23.69
CA LEU A 403 16.35 -21.16 24.05
C LEU A 403 16.24 -22.56 23.45
N THR A 404 16.65 -22.76 22.20
CA THR A 404 16.57 -24.05 21.49
C THR A 404 17.82 -24.91 21.62
N LEU A 405 18.82 -24.47 22.41
CA LEU A 405 20.04 -25.26 22.63
C LEU A 405 19.78 -26.70 23.15
N PRO A 406 18.87 -26.90 24.13
CA PRO A 406 18.52 -28.24 24.63
C PRO A 406 17.80 -29.12 23.62
N THR A 407 17.16 -28.53 22.59
CA THR A 407 16.35 -29.21 21.57
C THR A 407 17.05 -29.27 20.21
N ASN A 408 18.39 -29.16 20.19
CA ASN A 408 19.20 -29.19 18.96
C ASN A 408 18.76 -28.16 17.89
N GLY A 409 18.30 -26.98 18.34
CA GLY A 409 17.90 -25.90 17.44
C GLY A 409 16.45 -25.95 16.95
N ILE A 410 15.64 -26.92 17.37
CA ILE A 410 14.26 -27.09 16.95
C ILE A 410 13.32 -26.56 18.03
N LEU A 411 12.26 -25.85 17.62
CA LEU A 411 11.19 -25.42 18.54
C LEU A 411 10.16 -26.56 18.65
N ILE A 412 10.00 -27.12 19.85
CA ILE A 412 9.11 -28.27 20.12
C ILE A 412 7.90 -27.77 20.91
N GLU A 413 6.68 -28.09 20.44
CA GLU A 413 5.44 -27.79 21.16
C GLU A 413 5.40 -28.51 22.53
N ASN A 414 4.89 -27.84 23.55
CA ASN A 414 4.77 -28.33 24.92
C ASN A 414 6.11 -28.67 25.61
N HIS A 415 7.22 -28.17 25.11
CA HIS A 415 8.51 -28.25 25.82
C HIS A 415 8.63 -27.11 26.84
N ASP A 416 9.16 -27.40 28.02
CA ASP A 416 9.29 -26.44 29.12
C ASP A 416 10.54 -25.57 28.88
N TYR A 417 10.34 -24.44 28.17
CA TYR A 417 11.41 -23.48 27.91
C TYR A 417 11.61 -22.51 29.08
N PRO A 418 12.84 -22.06 29.36
CA PRO A 418 13.11 -21.05 30.40
C PRO A 418 12.31 -19.77 30.15
N ARG A 419 11.40 -19.43 31.03
CA ARG A 419 10.47 -18.31 30.88
C ARG A 419 11.18 -16.96 30.70
N SER A 420 12.37 -16.79 31.29
CA SER A 420 13.21 -15.62 31.11
C SER A 420 13.64 -15.44 29.64
N LEU A 421 14.04 -16.50 28.97
CA LEU A 421 14.43 -16.45 27.54
C LEU A 421 13.21 -16.21 26.64
N SER A 422 12.05 -16.83 26.93
CA SER A 422 10.81 -16.57 26.18
C SER A 422 10.38 -15.09 26.28
N ILE A 423 10.55 -14.47 27.47
CA ILE A 423 10.27 -13.03 27.66
C ILE A 423 11.30 -12.18 26.90
N LEU A 424 12.57 -12.53 26.87
CA LEU A 424 13.59 -11.79 26.11
C LEU A 424 13.35 -11.87 24.60
N VAL A 425 12.90 -13.03 24.09
CA VAL A 425 12.45 -13.18 22.69
C VAL A 425 11.27 -12.23 22.40
N LEU A 426 10.24 -12.24 23.28
CA LEU A 426 9.10 -11.33 23.14
C LEU A 426 9.55 -9.86 23.14
N PHE A 427 10.41 -9.46 24.07
CA PHE A 427 10.94 -8.09 24.13
C PHE A 427 11.66 -7.68 22.83
N SER A 428 12.49 -8.57 22.30
CA SER A 428 13.18 -8.35 21.01
C SER A 428 12.19 -8.18 19.86
N MET A 429 11.12 -8.98 19.83
CA MET A 429 10.06 -8.85 18.84
C MET A 429 9.29 -7.54 18.98
N LEU A 430 9.00 -7.08 20.20
CA LEU A 430 8.35 -5.78 20.44
C LEU A 430 9.22 -4.61 19.98
N LEU A 431 10.53 -4.66 20.23
CA LEU A 431 11.48 -3.65 19.75
C LEU A 431 11.56 -3.63 18.21
N TYR A 432 11.58 -4.80 17.58
CA TYR A 432 11.52 -4.94 16.13
C TYR A 432 10.25 -4.32 15.54
N VAL A 433 9.10 -4.63 16.12
CA VAL A 433 7.79 -4.10 15.71
C VAL A 433 7.71 -2.58 15.86
N ALA A 434 8.26 -2.03 16.95
CA ALA A 434 8.32 -0.59 17.18
C ALA A 434 9.13 0.13 16.08
N GLY A 435 10.28 -0.42 15.70
CA GLY A 435 11.09 0.08 14.58
C GLY A 435 10.34 0.00 13.24
N TYR A 436 9.73 -1.14 12.96
CA TYR A 436 8.94 -1.35 11.74
C TYR A 436 7.77 -0.37 11.64
N ALA A 437 6.96 -0.26 12.69
CA ALA A 437 5.78 0.60 12.73
C ALA A 437 6.10 2.08 12.52
N THR A 438 7.25 2.54 13.03
CA THR A 438 7.66 3.94 12.89
C THR A 438 8.16 4.28 11.49
N GLY A 439 8.75 3.34 10.77
CA GLY A 439 9.41 3.58 9.48
C GLY A 439 8.86 2.72 8.34
N LEU A 440 9.40 1.53 8.21
CA LEU A 440 9.19 0.64 7.05
C LEU A 440 7.73 0.20 6.87
N GLY A 441 6.92 0.20 7.94
CA GLY A 441 5.50 -0.15 7.88
C GLY A 441 4.62 0.85 7.14
N ASN A 442 5.03 2.14 7.09
CA ASN A 442 4.17 3.22 6.58
C ASN A 442 4.70 3.87 5.30
N ILE A 443 6.02 4.06 5.20
CA ILE A 443 6.64 4.87 4.13
C ILE A 443 6.42 4.25 2.74
N PRO A 444 6.55 2.93 2.51
CA PRO A 444 6.36 2.33 1.20
C PRO A 444 4.96 2.54 0.62
N TRP A 445 3.92 2.68 1.42
CA TRP A 445 2.54 2.93 0.96
C TRP A 445 2.32 4.30 0.32
N GLN A 446 3.30 5.21 0.44
CA GLN A 446 3.29 6.52 -0.21
C GLN A 446 3.91 6.48 -1.62
N GLN A 447 4.08 5.30 -2.19
CA GLN A 447 4.69 5.06 -3.51
C GLN A 447 4.05 5.86 -4.66
N GLY A 448 2.75 6.18 -4.56
CA GLY A 448 2.04 6.97 -5.57
C GLY A 448 2.64 8.36 -5.81
N GLU A 449 3.38 8.89 -4.83
CA GLU A 449 4.05 10.19 -4.95
C GLU A 449 5.35 10.14 -5.79
N LEU A 450 5.86 8.94 -6.08
CA LEU A 450 7.07 8.78 -6.90
C LEU A 450 6.79 8.88 -8.40
N PHE A 451 5.52 8.73 -8.82
CA PHE A 451 5.13 8.62 -10.21
C PHE A 451 4.32 9.81 -10.69
N ARG A 452 4.54 10.22 -11.94
CA ARG A 452 3.67 11.16 -12.64
C ARG A 452 2.27 10.57 -12.85
N LEU A 453 1.29 11.46 -13.05
CA LEU A 453 -0.13 11.10 -13.16
C LEU A 453 -0.38 10.06 -14.27
N GLU A 454 0.30 10.20 -15.42
CA GLU A 454 0.09 9.36 -16.61
C GLU A 454 0.49 7.89 -16.41
N VAL A 455 1.48 7.63 -15.56
CA VAL A 455 2.01 6.27 -15.30
C VAL A 455 1.77 5.81 -13.86
N ARG A 456 1.14 6.65 -13.03
CA ARG A 456 0.96 6.41 -11.58
C ARG A 456 0.17 5.14 -11.31
N GLY A 457 -0.94 4.91 -12.02
CA GLY A 457 -1.77 3.72 -11.85
C GLY A 457 -0.98 2.43 -12.09
N ILE A 458 -0.26 2.36 -13.21
CA ILE A 458 0.55 1.18 -13.57
C ILE A 458 1.74 1.04 -12.62
N GLY A 459 2.45 2.14 -12.33
CA GLY A 459 3.61 2.15 -11.43
C GLY A 459 3.26 1.67 -10.03
N THR A 460 2.18 2.17 -9.44
CA THR A 460 1.71 1.74 -8.11
C THR A 460 1.25 0.29 -8.11
N SER A 461 0.61 -0.18 -9.18
CA SER A 461 0.20 -1.59 -9.28
C SER A 461 1.39 -2.54 -9.33
N ILE A 462 2.44 -2.22 -10.08
CA ILE A 462 3.67 -3.03 -10.12
C ILE A 462 4.34 -3.04 -8.74
N CYS A 463 4.47 -1.89 -8.08
CA CYS A 463 5.03 -1.82 -6.74
C CYS A 463 4.21 -2.65 -5.73
N THR A 464 2.88 -2.57 -5.79
CA THR A 464 1.97 -3.36 -4.94
C THR A 464 2.06 -4.85 -5.27
N ALA A 465 2.22 -5.22 -6.54
CA ALA A 465 2.44 -6.60 -6.94
C ALA A 465 3.76 -7.17 -6.39
N ILE A 466 4.84 -6.39 -6.42
CA ILE A 466 6.12 -6.78 -5.78
C ILE A 466 5.96 -6.95 -4.28
N ASN A 467 5.20 -6.06 -3.62
CA ASN A 467 4.86 -6.22 -2.20
C ASN A 467 4.21 -7.59 -1.93
N TRP A 468 3.15 -7.91 -2.67
CA TRP A 468 2.42 -9.16 -2.46
C TRP A 468 3.19 -10.40 -2.91
N ALA A 469 4.04 -10.30 -3.96
CA ALA A 469 4.92 -11.39 -4.37
C ALA A 469 5.96 -11.71 -3.28
N CYS A 470 6.58 -10.70 -2.69
CA CYS A 470 7.50 -10.89 -1.57
C CYS A 470 6.77 -11.42 -0.32
N ASN A 471 5.54 -10.93 -0.06
CA ASN A 471 4.72 -11.44 1.03
C ASN A 471 4.34 -12.91 0.82
N LEU A 472 3.95 -13.30 -0.40
CA LEU A 472 3.65 -14.69 -0.76
C LEU A 472 4.85 -15.60 -0.49
N LEU A 473 6.05 -15.15 -0.87
CA LEU A 473 7.28 -15.89 -0.63
C LEU A 473 7.50 -16.14 0.88
N ILE A 474 7.48 -15.08 1.70
CA ILE A 474 7.75 -15.22 3.13
C ILE A 474 6.63 -15.94 3.88
N ALA A 475 5.36 -15.71 3.52
CA ALA A 475 4.21 -16.35 4.18
C ALA A 475 4.15 -17.85 3.91
N GLY A 476 4.50 -18.27 2.66
CA GLY A 476 4.47 -19.67 2.24
C GLY A 476 5.74 -20.46 2.56
N THR A 477 6.76 -19.82 3.16
CA THR A 477 8.04 -20.50 3.45
C THR A 477 8.51 -20.34 4.90
N PHE A 478 7.80 -19.61 5.74
CA PHE A 478 8.29 -19.25 7.07
C PHE A 478 8.44 -20.44 8.03
N LEU A 479 7.43 -21.30 8.14
CA LEU A 479 7.49 -22.47 9.02
C LEU A 479 8.54 -23.45 8.51
N SER A 480 8.56 -23.70 7.20
CA SER A 480 9.57 -24.53 6.53
C SER A 480 10.99 -23.93 6.69
N LEU A 481 11.13 -22.62 6.68
CA LEU A 481 12.40 -21.93 6.94
C LEU A 481 12.85 -22.10 8.39
N MET A 482 11.93 -22.03 9.35
CA MET A 482 12.23 -22.27 10.76
C MET A 482 12.66 -23.72 11.01
N ASP A 483 12.06 -24.68 10.29
CA ASP A 483 12.46 -26.09 10.40
C ASP A 483 13.83 -26.34 9.75
N ALA A 484 14.13 -25.73 8.61
CA ALA A 484 15.36 -25.95 7.87
C ALA A 484 16.57 -25.16 8.42
N ALA A 485 16.37 -23.89 8.81
CA ALA A 485 17.44 -22.98 9.23
C ALA A 485 17.44 -22.70 10.73
N THR A 486 16.64 -23.38 11.51
CA THR A 486 16.31 -23.11 12.91
C THR A 486 15.63 -21.74 13.12
N PRO A 487 14.91 -21.49 14.21
CA PRO A 487 14.35 -20.16 14.51
C PRO A 487 15.42 -19.07 14.53
N SER A 488 16.59 -19.36 15.13
CA SER A 488 17.72 -18.43 15.17
C SER A 488 18.19 -18.04 13.76
N GLY A 489 18.32 -19.01 12.85
CA GLY A 489 18.71 -18.78 11.47
C GLY A 489 17.67 -17.98 10.69
N ALA A 490 16.39 -18.28 10.85
CA ALA A 490 15.29 -17.57 10.19
C ALA A 490 15.29 -16.07 10.56
N PHE A 491 15.39 -15.73 11.84
CA PHE A 491 15.47 -14.32 12.28
C PHE A 491 16.77 -13.65 11.86
N GLY A 492 17.88 -14.41 11.78
CA GLY A 492 19.16 -13.94 11.22
C GLY A 492 19.04 -13.57 9.74
N ILE A 493 18.33 -14.37 8.93
CA ILE A 493 18.07 -14.10 7.50
C ILE A 493 17.25 -12.80 7.37
N TYR A 494 16.21 -12.61 8.18
CA TYR A 494 15.43 -11.37 8.16
C TYR A 494 16.25 -10.15 8.58
N ALA A 495 17.19 -10.29 9.53
CA ALA A 495 18.14 -9.21 9.86
C ALA A 495 19.01 -8.85 8.64
N GLY A 496 19.45 -9.85 7.86
CA GLY A 496 20.17 -9.67 6.60
C GLY A 496 19.36 -8.88 5.56
N PHE A 497 18.09 -9.23 5.37
CA PHE A 497 17.21 -8.47 4.47
C PHE A 497 16.96 -7.03 4.96
N CYS A 498 16.82 -6.80 6.27
CA CYS A 498 16.75 -5.45 6.82
C CYS A 498 18.03 -4.65 6.55
N MET A 499 19.22 -5.29 6.62
CA MET A 499 20.50 -4.66 6.29
C MET A 499 20.55 -4.26 4.82
N ILE A 500 20.13 -5.14 3.91
CA ILE A 500 20.03 -4.83 2.47
C ILE A 500 19.07 -3.65 2.25
N GLY A 501 17.92 -3.65 2.90
CA GLY A 501 16.95 -2.55 2.86
C GLY A 501 17.52 -1.23 3.40
N TRP A 502 18.32 -1.28 4.45
CA TRP A 502 19.02 -0.11 5.00
C TRP A 502 20.04 0.46 4.02
N LEU A 503 20.88 -0.40 3.41
CA LEU A 503 21.84 0.01 2.37
C LEU A 503 21.13 0.57 1.14
N PHE A 504 20.02 -0.05 0.72
CA PHE A 504 19.17 0.47 -0.36
C PHE A 504 18.67 1.90 -0.05
N CYS A 505 18.15 2.13 1.15
CA CYS A 505 17.72 3.47 1.56
C CYS A 505 18.89 4.45 1.66
N TRP A 506 20.07 3.98 2.10
CA TRP A 506 21.26 4.83 2.21
C TRP A 506 21.75 5.32 0.85
N PHE A 507 21.81 4.45 -0.15
CA PHE A 507 22.41 4.77 -1.44
C PHE A 507 21.43 5.25 -2.49
N LEU A 508 20.16 4.87 -2.42
CA LEU A 508 19.22 5.06 -3.51
C LEU A 508 17.99 5.89 -3.15
N TYR A 509 17.47 5.83 -1.92
CA TYR A 509 16.20 6.47 -1.57
C TYR A 509 16.37 7.99 -1.32
N PRO A 510 15.79 8.89 -2.16
CA PRO A 510 15.82 10.34 -1.93
C PRO A 510 14.82 10.75 -0.84
N GLU A 511 14.96 11.98 -0.34
CA GLU A 511 13.98 12.57 0.58
C GLU A 511 12.83 13.20 -0.22
N THR A 512 11.63 12.65 -0.07
CA THR A 512 10.43 13.10 -0.81
C THR A 512 9.45 13.90 0.03
N SER A 513 9.69 14.02 1.34
CA SER A 513 8.81 14.74 2.26
C SER A 513 8.81 16.23 2.00
N GLY A 514 7.62 16.82 1.74
CA GLY A 514 7.43 18.24 1.51
C GLY A 514 7.68 18.69 0.07
N LEU A 515 7.99 17.75 -0.85
CA LEU A 515 8.10 18.02 -2.28
C LEU A 515 6.76 17.80 -2.98
N SER A 516 6.48 18.59 -4.03
CA SER A 516 5.37 18.35 -4.95
C SER A 516 5.64 17.10 -5.80
N LEU A 517 4.62 16.61 -6.49
CA LEU A 517 4.76 15.42 -7.36
C LEU A 517 5.74 15.70 -8.52
N GLU A 518 5.69 16.91 -9.06
CA GLU A 518 6.53 17.39 -10.14
C GLU A 518 7.98 17.52 -9.68
N GLU A 519 8.20 18.07 -8.49
CA GLU A 519 9.54 18.18 -7.90
C GLU A 519 10.17 16.81 -7.62
N VAL A 520 9.37 15.82 -7.18
CA VAL A 520 9.85 14.44 -7.02
C VAL A 520 10.29 13.88 -8.36
N TYR A 521 9.56 14.19 -9.45
CA TYR A 521 9.98 13.80 -10.80
C TYR A 521 11.33 14.43 -11.17
N PHE A 522 11.50 15.72 -10.97
CA PHE A 522 12.76 16.42 -11.24
C PHE A 522 13.94 15.89 -10.41
N VAL A 523 13.68 15.40 -9.20
CA VAL A 523 14.70 14.72 -8.38
C VAL A 523 15.31 13.54 -9.12
N PHE A 524 14.51 12.82 -9.92
CA PHE A 524 14.94 11.62 -10.64
C PHE A 524 15.56 11.88 -12.03
N GLU A 525 15.65 13.11 -12.51
CA GLU A 525 16.25 13.43 -13.82
C GLU A 525 17.73 13.09 -13.88
N GLU A 526 18.48 13.43 -12.82
CA GLU A 526 19.94 13.22 -12.74
C GLU A 526 20.28 12.15 -11.69
N GLY A 527 19.99 10.88 -11.98
CA GLY A 527 20.25 9.78 -11.06
C GLY A 527 19.15 9.63 -10.00
N PHE A 528 19.50 9.12 -8.81
CA PHE A 528 18.57 8.94 -7.70
C PHE A 528 18.36 10.19 -6.85
N GLY A 529 19.01 11.30 -7.19
CA GLY A 529 18.74 12.65 -6.72
C GLY A 529 18.79 12.90 -5.21
N ILE A 530 19.57 12.12 -4.43
CA ILE A 530 19.61 12.25 -2.96
C ILE A 530 20.03 13.65 -2.53
N LYS A 531 21.07 14.20 -3.13
CA LYS A 531 21.58 15.55 -2.81
C LYS A 531 20.59 16.62 -3.26
N LYS A 532 20.04 16.49 -4.48
CA LYS A 532 19.06 17.41 -5.08
C LYS A 532 17.79 17.49 -4.22
N SER A 533 17.26 16.36 -3.77
CA SER A 533 16.07 16.30 -2.91
C SER A 533 16.28 16.96 -1.55
N GLN A 534 17.46 16.82 -0.96
CA GLN A 534 17.80 17.46 0.32
C GLN A 534 17.93 18.97 0.16
N GLN A 535 18.49 19.42 -0.94
CA GLN A 535 18.63 20.85 -1.27
C GLN A 535 17.26 21.49 -1.49
N LEU A 536 16.42 20.93 -2.36
CA LEU A 536 15.04 21.43 -2.61
C LEU A 536 14.22 21.52 -1.33
N ARG A 537 14.32 20.51 -0.48
CA ARG A 537 13.63 20.51 0.81
C ARG A 537 14.14 21.63 1.73
N LYS A 538 15.45 21.90 1.74
CA LYS A 538 16.05 22.97 2.55
C LYS A 538 15.57 24.33 2.08
N GLU A 539 15.58 24.58 0.78
CA GLU A 539 15.10 25.81 0.15
C GLU A 539 13.64 26.09 0.50
N LYS A 540 12.75 25.07 0.37
CA LYS A 540 11.35 25.21 0.78
C LYS A 540 11.14 25.51 2.27
N LEU A 541 11.95 24.89 3.12
CA LEU A 541 11.87 25.17 4.56
C LEU A 541 12.28 26.61 4.87
N GLU A 542 13.30 27.12 4.21
CA GLU A 542 13.77 28.51 4.34
C GLU A 542 12.72 29.50 3.80
N GLU A 543 12.06 29.20 2.68
CA GLU A 543 10.95 30.01 2.15
C GLU A 543 9.76 30.03 3.10
N ALA A 544 9.35 28.89 3.63
CA ALA A 544 8.26 28.80 4.60
C ALA A 544 8.55 29.60 5.89
N LEU A 545 9.81 29.60 6.36
CA LEU A 545 10.23 30.39 7.51
C LEU A 545 10.22 31.89 7.21
N LYS A 546 10.62 32.31 5.99
CA LYS A 546 10.56 33.72 5.56
C LYS A 546 9.12 34.22 5.49
N VAL A 547 8.20 33.43 4.91
CA VAL A 547 6.77 33.78 4.83
C VAL A 547 6.18 33.93 6.22
N LYS A 548 6.52 33.02 7.15
CA LYS A 548 6.05 33.11 8.53
C LYS A 548 6.56 34.33 9.26
N ALA A 549 7.85 34.70 9.09
CA ALA A 549 8.44 35.87 9.70
C ALA A 549 7.89 37.21 9.14
N ILE A 550 7.28 37.20 7.94
CA ILE A 550 6.61 38.38 7.34
C ILE A 550 5.16 38.50 7.86
N SER A 551 4.55 37.40 8.27
CA SER A 551 3.15 37.31 8.76
C SER A 551 3.02 37.55 10.28
N GLU A 552 4.10 37.47 11.04
CA GLU A 552 4.23 37.86 12.45
C GLU A 552 4.71 39.31 12.57
#